data_fb6f3eb5323a235bf3c15abc991def16
#
_entry.id   fb6f3eb5323a235bf3c15abc991def16
#
_cell.length_a   1.000
_cell.length_b   1.000
_cell.length_c   1.000
_cell.angle_alpha   90.00
_cell.angle_beta   90.00
_cell.angle_gamma   90.00
#
_symmetry.space_group_name_H-M   'P 1'
#
loop_
_entity.id
_entity.type
_entity.pdbx_description
1 polymer ?
#
loop_
_entity_poly.entity_id
_entity_poly.type
_entity_poly.pdbx_seq_one_letter_code
_entity_poly.pdbx_strand_id
1 'polypeptide(L)'
;ALLVGEGEVVARLLGGHTESVDFVDHYRGQGESYDYTWEERWIRDEGYMKIVPAAVGTLLKKVGVQAADITTFCFPTAMRRVAGGLATRLGLADDVVADNLQDRCGETGTAHPLVLLVHALETARPGERILVAGFGQGCDALLFEVTDAIDQVAGRIGISGHLARGREESRYSRFLAFNDLMSMERGIRAEVDKQTGLSTLYRNKEMTQELMGGHCTACGTKQFPKSRICVNPECGETGTQEGEPFADKPAQLNSFTADRLIYSPDPPMYFGMVQFEGGGRLMSD
;
A
#
# COMPACT_ATOMS: atom_id res chain seq x y z
N ALA A 1 3.67 -1.09 -0.32
CA ALA A 1 3.90 -0.91 1.11
C ALA A 1 5.06 0.05 1.33
N LEU A 2 5.05 0.78 2.45
CA LEU A 2 6.15 1.62 2.92
C LEU A 2 6.71 1.02 4.20
N LEU A 3 8.03 0.92 4.28
CA LEU A 3 8.73 0.58 5.51
C LEU A 3 9.23 1.89 6.16
N VAL A 4 8.86 2.10 7.41
CA VAL A 4 9.23 3.29 8.19
C VAL A 4 10.15 2.84 9.32
N GLY A 5 11.28 3.53 9.49
CA GLY A 5 12.25 3.19 10.53
C GLY A 5 13.35 4.24 10.67
N GLU A 6 14.33 3.94 11.50
CA GLU A 6 15.54 4.73 11.71
C GLU A 6 16.72 4.11 10.98
N GLY A 7 17.71 4.92 10.58
CA GLY A 7 18.92 4.47 9.93
C GLY A 7 19.09 5.02 8.52
N GLU A 8 19.63 4.19 7.63
CA GLU A 8 19.80 4.53 6.22
C GLU A 8 18.45 4.38 5.49
N VAL A 9 17.87 5.51 5.09
CA VAL A 9 16.52 5.59 4.50
C VAL A 9 16.61 6.22 3.11
N VAL A 10 15.73 5.80 2.19
CA VAL A 10 15.67 6.36 0.81
C VAL A 10 15.14 7.80 0.78
N ALA A 11 14.32 8.16 1.75
CA ALA A 11 13.84 9.52 1.95
C ALA A 11 13.68 9.79 3.44
N ARG A 12 14.15 10.94 3.89
CA ARG A 12 14.05 11.39 5.28
C ARG A 12 12.85 12.29 5.44
N LEU A 13 12.00 12.00 6.43
CA LEU A 13 10.93 12.91 6.82
C LEU A 13 11.53 14.13 7.53
N LEU A 14 11.46 15.29 6.90
CA LEU A 14 11.92 16.57 7.48
C LEU A 14 10.92 17.13 8.50
N GLY A 15 9.64 16.88 8.29
CA GLY A 15 8.59 17.27 9.20
C GLY A 15 7.19 17.00 8.68
N GLY A 16 6.22 17.14 9.57
CA GLY A 16 4.81 17.02 9.28
C GLY A 16 3.99 18.07 10.03
N HIS A 17 2.83 18.40 9.48
CA HIS A 17 1.82 19.23 10.10
C HIS A 17 0.43 18.75 9.72
N THR A 18 -0.44 18.67 10.71
CA THR A 18 -1.87 18.33 10.56
C THR A 18 -2.72 19.55 10.88
N GLU A 19 -3.60 19.91 9.98
CA GLU A 19 -4.63 20.91 10.18
C GLU A 19 -5.98 20.21 10.27
N SER A 20 -6.54 20.11 11.47
CA SER A 20 -7.85 19.49 11.71
C SER A 20 -8.94 20.53 11.63
N VAL A 21 -9.91 20.35 10.75
CA VAL A 21 -11.06 21.23 10.56
C VAL A 21 -12.33 20.44 10.40
N ASP A 22 -13.45 21.02 10.76
CA ASP A 22 -14.79 20.45 10.54
C ASP A 22 -15.23 20.66 9.10
N PHE A 23 -14.47 20.05 8.19
CA PHE A 23 -14.71 20.09 6.75
C PHE A 23 -14.14 18.83 6.08
N VAL A 24 -14.95 18.16 5.28
CA VAL A 24 -14.55 17.00 4.47
C VAL A 24 -14.93 17.23 3.01
N ASP A 25 -14.20 16.62 2.08
CA ASP A 25 -14.53 16.67 0.66
C ASP A 25 -15.53 15.58 0.26
N HIS A 26 -15.39 14.41 0.87
CA HIS A 26 -16.30 13.29 0.70
C HIS A 26 -16.37 12.46 1.99
N TYR A 27 -17.43 11.70 2.13
CA TYR A 27 -17.62 10.80 3.26
C TYR A 27 -18.49 9.62 2.89
N ARG A 28 -18.37 8.55 3.65
CA ARG A 28 -19.27 7.40 3.58
C ARG A 28 -19.95 7.21 4.93
N GLY A 29 -21.28 7.20 4.94
CA GLY A 29 -22.07 6.87 6.12
C GLY A 29 -21.91 5.40 6.50
N GLN A 30 -22.11 5.09 7.77
CA GLN A 30 -22.10 3.70 8.24
C GLN A 30 -23.22 2.91 7.55
N GLY A 31 -22.88 1.81 6.90
CA GLY A 31 -23.82 0.96 6.16
C GLY A 31 -24.15 1.43 4.74
N GLU A 32 -23.59 2.52 4.28
CA GLU A 32 -23.75 3.01 2.92
C GLU A 32 -22.76 2.33 1.95
N SER A 33 -23.22 2.05 0.73
CA SER A 33 -22.40 1.43 -0.32
C SER A 33 -21.60 2.45 -1.14
N TYR A 34 -21.98 3.73 -1.08
CA TYR A 34 -21.41 4.78 -1.92
C TYR A 34 -20.90 5.94 -1.08
N ASP A 35 -19.85 6.59 -1.59
CA ASP A 35 -19.37 7.85 -1.05
C ASP A 35 -20.27 9.00 -1.50
N TYR A 36 -20.43 9.97 -0.63
CA TYR A 36 -21.06 11.24 -0.90
C TYR A 36 -20.00 12.31 -1.00
N THR A 37 -20.12 13.18 -2.00
CA THR A 37 -19.29 14.38 -2.13
C THR A 37 -20.15 15.61 -1.95
N TRP A 38 -19.53 16.67 -1.41
CA TRP A 38 -20.14 17.99 -1.39
C TRP A 38 -20.16 18.61 -2.80
N GLU A 39 -20.67 19.83 -2.92
CA GLU A 39 -20.61 20.58 -4.17
C GLU A 39 -19.16 20.95 -4.50
N GLU A 40 -18.70 20.65 -5.72
CA GLU A 40 -17.29 20.75 -6.12
C GLU A 40 -16.70 22.16 -5.88
N ARG A 41 -17.47 23.20 -6.14
CA ARG A 41 -17.03 24.58 -5.95
C ARG A 41 -16.78 24.87 -4.47
N TRP A 42 -17.66 24.37 -3.61
CA TRP A 42 -17.51 24.47 -2.17
C TRP A 42 -16.26 23.75 -1.66
N ILE A 43 -16.06 22.50 -2.11
CA ILE A 43 -14.87 21.71 -1.76
C ILE A 43 -13.60 22.43 -2.20
N ARG A 44 -13.58 22.92 -3.45
CA ARG A 44 -12.42 23.63 -4.00
C ARG A 44 -12.13 24.91 -3.21
N ASP A 45 -13.12 25.81 -3.08
CA ASP A 45 -12.92 27.18 -2.63
C ASP A 45 -12.82 27.28 -1.12
N GLU A 46 -13.64 26.56 -0.36
CA GLU A 46 -13.63 26.56 1.11
C GLU A 46 -12.70 25.48 1.69
N GLY A 47 -12.59 24.36 1.04
CA GLY A 47 -11.71 23.26 1.44
C GLY A 47 -10.28 23.44 0.93
N TYR A 48 -10.01 22.93 -0.26
CA TYR A 48 -8.65 22.79 -0.77
C TYR A 48 -7.88 24.12 -0.81
N MET A 49 -8.46 25.17 -1.38
CA MET A 49 -7.77 26.44 -1.60
C MET A 49 -7.56 27.27 -0.33
N LYS A 50 -8.15 26.89 0.80
CA LYS A 50 -7.94 27.55 2.11
C LYS A 50 -7.13 26.67 3.06
N ILE A 51 -7.55 25.42 3.23
CA ILE A 51 -7.01 24.52 4.26
C ILE A 51 -5.63 23.99 3.89
N VAL A 52 -5.46 23.54 2.63
CA VAL A 52 -4.17 22.99 2.19
C VAL A 52 -3.05 24.03 2.26
N PRO A 53 -3.23 25.29 1.77
CA PRO A 53 -2.21 26.31 1.91
C PRO A 53 -1.89 26.67 3.36
N ALA A 54 -2.87 26.62 4.26
CA ALA A 54 -2.63 26.88 5.68
C ALA A 54 -1.74 25.78 6.31
N ALA A 55 -2.08 24.51 6.06
CA ALA A 55 -1.32 23.37 6.54
C ALA A 55 0.11 23.35 5.99
N VAL A 56 0.27 23.48 4.66
CA VAL A 56 1.57 23.49 3.99
C VAL A 56 2.41 24.70 4.44
N GLY A 57 1.81 25.89 4.48
CA GLY A 57 2.51 27.09 4.92
C GLY A 57 3.04 26.99 6.37
N THR A 58 2.26 26.36 7.26
CA THR A 58 2.70 26.08 8.63
C THR A 58 3.83 25.06 8.65
N LEU A 59 3.74 23.98 7.86
CA LEU A 59 4.81 23.00 7.75
C LEU A 59 6.11 23.64 7.26
N LEU A 60 6.09 24.37 6.14
CA LEU A 60 7.29 24.98 5.55
C LEU A 60 7.97 25.95 6.52
N LYS A 61 7.20 26.75 7.24
CA LYS A 61 7.73 27.63 8.31
C LYS A 61 8.38 26.83 9.44
N LYS A 62 7.73 25.73 9.87
CA LYS A 62 8.22 24.87 10.96
C LYS A 62 9.57 24.22 10.62
N VAL A 63 9.75 23.79 9.37
CA VAL A 63 10.97 23.10 8.92
C VAL A 63 12.02 24.07 8.34
N GLY A 64 11.70 25.35 8.14
CA GLY A 64 12.61 26.36 7.60
C GLY A 64 12.93 26.18 6.12
N VAL A 65 12.00 25.59 5.33
CA VAL A 65 12.17 25.33 3.88
C VAL A 65 11.33 26.32 3.09
N GLN A 66 11.87 26.82 1.99
CA GLN A 66 11.14 27.74 1.10
C GLN A 66 10.33 26.96 0.06
N ALA A 67 9.23 27.55 -0.42
CA ALA A 67 8.41 26.94 -1.48
C ALA A 67 9.23 26.62 -2.75
N ALA A 68 10.19 27.49 -3.11
CA ALA A 68 11.05 27.30 -4.25
C ALA A 68 12.00 26.09 -4.14
N ASP A 69 12.19 25.55 -2.94
CA ASP A 69 13.04 24.37 -2.72
C ASP A 69 12.28 23.04 -2.93
N ILE A 70 10.98 23.08 -3.16
CA ILE A 70 10.15 21.92 -3.42
C ILE A 70 10.30 21.51 -4.86
N THR A 71 10.68 20.24 -5.10
CA THR A 71 10.88 19.67 -6.43
C THR A 71 9.72 18.84 -6.91
N THR A 72 8.88 18.32 -5.98
CA THR A 72 7.68 17.54 -6.31
C THR A 72 6.58 17.81 -5.30
N PHE A 73 5.37 18.05 -5.81
CA PHE A 73 4.16 18.25 -5.00
C PHE A 73 3.14 17.15 -5.30
N CYS A 74 2.90 16.29 -4.33
CA CYS A 74 1.93 15.20 -4.37
C CYS A 74 0.64 15.64 -3.69
N PHE A 75 -0.42 15.82 -4.46
CA PHE A 75 -1.76 16.12 -3.95
C PHE A 75 -2.82 15.36 -4.74
N PRO A 76 -3.39 14.28 -4.18
CA PRO A 76 -4.45 13.54 -4.84
C PRO A 76 -5.74 14.35 -4.87
N THR A 77 -6.35 14.47 -6.04
CA THR A 77 -7.67 15.07 -6.21
C THR A 77 -8.28 14.66 -7.55
N ALA A 78 -9.56 14.35 -7.56
CA ALA A 78 -10.32 14.10 -8.79
C ALA A 78 -10.61 15.40 -9.57
N MET A 79 -10.47 16.55 -8.91
CA MET A 79 -10.79 17.85 -9.54
C MET A 79 -9.64 18.32 -10.42
N ARG A 80 -9.93 18.45 -11.71
CA ARG A 80 -8.97 18.95 -12.69
C ARG A 80 -8.44 20.34 -12.28
N ARG A 81 -7.16 20.60 -12.49
CA ARG A 81 -6.46 21.88 -12.26
C ARG A 81 -6.37 22.33 -10.79
N VAL A 82 -6.95 21.61 -9.83
CA VAL A 82 -6.88 22.00 -8.43
C VAL A 82 -5.45 21.91 -7.90
N ALA A 83 -4.73 20.84 -8.18
CA ALA A 83 -3.35 20.67 -7.73
C ALA A 83 -2.43 21.79 -8.29
N GLY A 84 -2.57 22.14 -9.58
CA GLY A 84 -1.86 23.29 -10.16
C GLY A 84 -2.23 24.64 -9.54
N GLY A 85 -3.52 24.87 -9.27
CA GLY A 85 -3.99 26.06 -8.56
C GLY A 85 -3.43 26.17 -7.14
N LEU A 86 -3.32 25.03 -6.44
CA LEU A 86 -2.67 24.96 -5.14
C LEU A 86 -1.17 25.25 -5.23
N ALA A 87 -0.47 24.69 -6.20
CA ALA A 87 0.95 24.95 -6.42
C ALA A 87 1.19 26.45 -6.63
N THR A 88 0.45 27.09 -7.51
CA THR A 88 0.50 28.55 -7.74
C THR A 88 0.25 29.33 -6.45
N ARG A 89 -0.78 28.98 -5.67
CA ARG A 89 -1.12 29.65 -4.41
C ARG A 89 -0.07 29.47 -3.33
N LEU A 90 0.64 28.35 -3.33
CA LEU A 90 1.75 28.03 -2.43
C LEU A 90 3.08 28.68 -2.86
N GLY A 91 3.14 29.23 -4.05
CA GLY A 91 4.38 29.77 -4.64
C GLY A 91 5.35 28.68 -5.10
N LEU A 92 4.83 27.50 -5.41
CA LEU A 92 5.58 26.41 -6.03
C LEU A 92 5.73 26.65 -7.54
N ALA A 93 6.73 26.08 -8.17
CA ALA A 93 6.86 26.09 -9.62
C ALA A 93 5.75 25.26 -10.29
N ASP A 94 5.40 25.60 -11.53
CA ASP A 94 4.27 24.96 -12.22
C ASP A 94 4.54 23.48 -12.58
N ASP A 95 5.81 23.12 -12.76
CA ASP A 95 6.28 21.79 -13.18
C ASP A 95 6.49 20.81 -12.03
N VAL A 96 6.31 21.24 -10.77
CA VAL A 96 6.51 20.37 -9.61
C VAL A 96 5.31 19.50 -9.25
N VAL A 97 4.14 19.74 -9.87
CA VAL A 97 2.93 18.99 -9.56
C VAL A 97 3.01 17.57 -10.11
N ALA A 98 3.00 16.58 -9.22
CA ALA A 98 3.01 15.18 -9.61
C ALA A 98 1.72 14.77 -10.35
N ASP A 99 1.84 13.82 -11.28
CA ASP A 99 0.67 13.12 -11.83
C ASP A 99 -0.10 12.43 -10.69
N ASN A 100 -1.39 12.68 -10.60
CA ASN A 100 -2.23 12.09 -9.56
C ASN A 100 -2.65 10.65 -9.81
N LEU A 101 -2.28 10.06 -10.92
CA LEU A 101 -2.52 8.66 -11.31
C LEU A 101 -3.99 8.21 -11.34
N GLN A 102 -4.95 9.11 -11.21
CA GLN A 102 -6.37 8.74 -11.11
C GLN A 102 -6.91 8.09 -12.38
N ASP A 103 -6.41 8.47 -13.55
CA ASP A 103 -6.78 7.85 -14.82
C ASP A 103 -6.23 6.41 -14.95
N ARG A 104 -5.31 6.00 -14.08
CA ARG A 104 -4.60 4.72 -14.15
C ARG A 104 -4.95 3.76 -13.02
N CYS A 105 -5.11 4.26 -11.80
CA CYS A 105 -5.43 3.43 -10.64
C CYS A 105 -6.69 3.87 -9.88
N GLY A 106 -7.37 4.94 -10.31
CA GLY A 106 -8.52 5.50 -9.61
C GLY A 106 -8.14 6.12 -8.26
N GLU A 107 -9.14 6.33 -7.41
CA GLU A 107 -8.94 6.83 -6.05
C GLU A 107 -8.62 5.66 -5.09
N THR A 108 -7.52 5.76 -4.37
CA THR A 108 -7.09 4.73 -3.42
C THR A 108 -7.28 5.15 -1.95
N GLY A 109 -8.15 6.14 -1.71
CA GLY A 109 -8.51 6.65 -0.39
C GLY A 109 -7.34 7.24 0.38
N THR A 110 -7.26 7.00 1.68
CA THR A 110 -6.21 7.52 2.55
C THR A 110 -4.79 7.07 2.16
N ALA A 111 -4.66 6.03 1.35
CA ALA A 111 -3.38 5.57 0.84
C ALA A 111 -2.88 6.40 -0.35
N HIS A 112 -3.74 7.14 -1.05
CA HIS A 112 -3.40 7.80 -2.31
C HIS A 112 -2.23 8.81 -2.20
N PRO A 113 -2.13 9.67 -1.19
CA PRO A 113 -0.98 10.54 -1.01
C PRO A 113 0.34 9.77 -0.92
N LEU A 114 0.34 8.61 -0.26
CA LEU A 114 1.51 7.74 -0.14
C LEU A 114 1.80 6.96 -1.43
N VAL A 115 0.79 6.63 -2.22
CA VAL A 115 0.97 6.08 -3.58
C VAL A 115 1.71 7.09 -4.45
N LEU A 116 1.32 8.38 -4.41
CA LEU A 116 2.00 9.44 -5.14
C LEU A 116 3.44 9.66 -4.63
N LEU A 117 3.68 9.59 -3.32
CA LEU A 117 5.02 9.64 -2.76
C LEU A 117 5.91 8.52 -3.32
N VAL A 118 5.43 7.28 -3.32
CA VAL A 118 6.20 6.14 -3.86
C VAL A 118 6.47 6.33 -5.35
N HIS A 119 5.49 6.79 -6.11
CA HIS A 119 5.64 7.07 -7.54
C HIS A 119 6.67 8.19 -7.79
N ALA A 120 6.65 9.27 -7.00
CA ALA A 120 7.63 10.35 -7.09
C ALA A 120 9.05 9.84 -6.78
N LEU A 121 9.20 8.97 -5.78
CA LEU A 121 10.49 8.38 -5.41
C LEU A 121 11.10 7.48 -6.50
N GLU A 122 10.32 6.96 -7.45
CA GLU A 122 10.84 6.12 -8.55
C GLU A 122 11.80 6.85 -9.49
N THR A 123 11.66 8.17 -9.58
CA THR A 123 12.46 9.02 -10.48
C THR A 123 13.23 10.12 -9.74
N ALA A 124 13.06 10.21 -8.43
CA ALA A 124 13.67 11.23 -7.60
C ALA A 124 15.20 11.06 -7.49
N ARG A 125 15.89 12.17 -7.27
CA ARG A 125 17.34 12.23 -7.09
C ARG A 125 17.70 12.66 -5.68
N PRO A 126 18.88 12.30 -5.19
CA PRO A 126 19.36 12.79 -3.90
C PRO A 126 19.28 14.30 -3.77
N GLY A 127 18.80 14.77 -2.61
CA GLY A 127 18.62 16.20 -2.32
C GLY A 127 17.29 16.78 -2.78
N GLU A 128 16.51 16.09 -3.61
CA GLU A 128 15.18 16.54 -4.00
C GLU A 128 14.21 16.52 -2.81
N ARG A 129 13.28 17.46 -2.81
CA ARG A 129 12.28 17.61 -1.74
C ARG A 129 10.88 17.37 -2.25
N ILE A 130 10.22 16.38 -1.65
CA ILE A 130 8.88 15.96 -2.01
C ILE A 130 7.90 16.42 -0.93
N LEU A 131 7.00 17.31 -1.30
CA LEU A 131 5.89 17.74 -0.48
C LEU A 131 4.67 16.85 -0.76
N VAL A 132 4.14 16.22 0.27
CA VAL A 132 2.93 15.40 0.19
C VAL A 132 1.84 16.07 1.00
N ALA A 133 0.67 16.29 0.41
CA ALA A 133 -0.50 16.76 1.12
C ALA A 133 -1.67 15.80 0.87
N GLY A 134 -2.32 15.38 1.93
CA GLY A 134 -3.54 14.59 1.93
C GLY A 134 -4.69 15.37 2.54
N PHE A 135 -5.83 15.39 1.89
CA PHE A 135 -7.03 16.02 2.36
C PHE A 135 -8.04 14.98 2.85
N GLY A 136 -8.63 15.22 3.98
CA GLY A 136 -9.68 14.39 4.58
C GLY A 136 -10.55 15.28 5.45
N GLN A 137 -10.58 15.05 6.76
CA GLN A 137 -11.15 16.01 7.71
C GLN A 137 -10.09 17.04 8.11
N GLY A 138 -9.77 17.93 7.19
CA GLY A 138 -8.63 18.81 7.23
C GLY A 138 -7.52 18.38 6.27
N CYS A 139 -6.27 18.68 6.60
CA CYS A 139 -5.12 18.40 5.73
C CYS A 139 -3.91 17.94 6.54
N ASP A 140 -3.33 16.82 6.11
CA ASP A 140 -2.01 16.37 6.54
C ASP A 140 -0.97 16.77 5.49
N ALA A 141 0.06 17.50 5.91
CA ALA A 141 1.19 17.87 5.07
C ALA A 141 2.48 17.25 5.60
N LEU A 142 3.23 16.57 4.73
CA LEU A 142 4.50 15.90 5.03
C LEU A 142 5.56 16.38 4.05
N LEU A 143 6.78 16.61 4.54
CA LEU A 143 7.91 17.00 3.71
C LEU A 143 9.03 15.99 3.85
N PHE A 144 9.47 15.45 2.71
CA PHE A 144 10.56 14.49 2.61
C PHE A 144 11.74 15.07 1.84
N GLU A 145 12.94 14.64 2.20
CA GLU A 145 14.18 14.88 1.43
C GLU A 145 14.75 13.54 1.01
N VAL A 146 15.00 13.40 -0.29
CA VAL A 146 15.56 12.18 -0.89
C VAL A 146 17.03 12.07 -0.53
N THR A 147 17.48 10.89 -0.14
CA THR A 147 18.87 10.62 0.24
C THR A 147 19.62 9.84 -0.86
N ASP A 148 20.93 9.70 -0.70
CA ASP A 148 21.77 8.90 -1.63
C ASP A 148 21.38 7.42 -1.63
N ALA A 149 20.73 6.93 -0.58
CA ALA A 149 20.23 5.55 -0.51
C ALA A 149 19.14 5.22 -1.55
N ILE A 150 18.59 6.22 -2.23
CA ILE A 150 17.60 6.00 -3.30
C ILE A 150 18.16 5.12 -4.43
N ASP A 151 19.46 5.21 -4.71
CA ASP A 151 20.11 4.41 -5.74
C ASP A 151 20.10 2.91 -5.42
N GLN A 152 20.01 2.53 -4.13
CA GLN A 152 19.96 1.12 -3.69
C GLN A 152 18.62 0.45 -4.02
N VAL A 153 17.57 1.23 -4.27
CA VAL A 153 16.25 0.71 -4.63
C VAL A 153 15.97 0.83 -6.13
N ALA A 154 16.94 1.25 -6.92
CA ALA A 154 16.84 1.29 -8.37
C ALA A 154 16.45 -0.10 -8.93
N GLY A 155 15.49 -0.12 -9.86
CA GLY A 155 14.98 -1.36 -10.46
C GLY A 155 13.93 -2.09 -9.66
N ARG A 156 13.49 -1.60 -8.51
CA ARG A 156 12.29 -2.11 -7.85
C ARG A 156 11.04 -1.83 -8.68
N ILE A 157 10.04 -2.69 -8.52
CA ILE A 157 8.81 -2.63 -9.33
C ILE A 157 8.07 -1.30 -9.15
N GLY A 158 8.00 -0.78 -7.94
CA GLY A 158 7.33 0.48 -7.60
C GLY A 158 5.86 0.54 -8.03
N ILE A 159 5.30 1.74 -8.08
CA ILE A 159 3.92 1.98 -8.54
C ILE A 159 3.83 1.81 -10.06
N SER A 160 4.78 2.39 -10.82
CA SER A 160 4.80 2.29 -12.28
C SER A 160 4.84 0.85 -12.78
N GLY A 161 5.67 0.01 -12.18
CA GLY A 161 5.78 -1.39 -12.56
C GLY A 161 4.55 -2.21 -12.19
N HIS A 162 3.89 -1.91 -11.06
CA HIS A 162 2.62 -2.54 -10.71
C HIS A 162 1.50 -2.13 -11.68
N LEU A 163 1.41 -0.86 -12.04
CA LEU A 163 0.45 -0.39 -13.05
C LEU A 163 0.68 -1.04 -14.41
N ALA A 164 1.95 -1.22 -14.81
CA ALA A 164 2.30 -1.87 -16.07
C ALA A 164 1.95 -3.38 -16.11
N ARG A 165 1.82 -4.04 -14.94
CA ARG A 165 1.39 -5.43 -14.83
C ARG A 165 -0.12 -5.60 -14.82
N GLY A 166 -0.88 -4.50 -14.79
CA GLY A 166 -2.33 -4.51 -14.80
C GLY A 166 -2.88 -5.25 -16.01
N ARG A 167 -3.97 -5.99 -15.81
CA ARG A 167 -4.77 -6.56 -16.89
C ARG A 167 -5.98 -5.63 -17.14
N GLU A 168 -6.17 -5.24 -18.38
CA GLU A 168 -7.34 -4.47 -18.75
C GLU A 168 -8.62 -5.28 -18.51
N GLU A 169 -9.57 -4.70 -17.79
CA GLU A 169 -10.90 -5.25 -17.58
C GLU A 169 -11.95 -4.27 -18.13
N SER A 170 -12.53 -4.61 -19.26
CA SER A 170 -13.52 -3.77 -19.95
C SER A 170 -14.97 -3.99 -19.49
N ARG A 171 -15.22 -5.01 -18.66
CA ARG A 171 -16.56 -5.36 -18.20
C ARG A 171 -16.92 -4.58 -16.93
N TYR A 172 -17.66 -3.50 -17.09
CA TYR A 172 -18.08 -2.67 -15.96
C TYR A 172 -18.88 -3.42 -14.89
N SER A 173 -19.72 -4.38 -15.29
CA SER A 173 -20.44 -5.23 -14.35
C SER A 173 -19.52 -6.02 -13.42
N ARG A 174 -18.34 -6.42 -13.90
CA ARG A 174 -17.35 -7.11 -13.08
C ARG A 174 -16.70 -6.18 -12.06
N PHE A 175 -16.39 -4.94 -12.45
CA PHE A 175 -15.95 -3.90 -11.53
C PHE A 175 -16.99 -3.69 -10.41
N LEU A 176 -18.27 -3.57 -10.75
CA LEU A 176 -19.34 -3.42 -9.76
C LEU A 176 -19.41 -4.62 -8.81
N ALA A 177 -19.30 -5.84 -9.34
CA ALA A 177 -19.35 -7.06 -8.53
C ALA A 177 -18.15 -7.19 -7.58
N PHE A 178 -16.95 -6.84 -8.02
CA PHE A 178 -15.74 -6.88 -7.19
C PHE A 178 -15.74 -5.83 -6.07
N ASN A 179 -16.50 -4.77 -6.24
CA ASN A 179 -16.66 -3.72 -5.23
C ASN A 179 -17.96 -3.88 -4.41
N ASP A 180 -18.64 -5.03 -4.51
CA ASP A 180 -19.92 -5.30 -3.84
C ASP A 180 -21.04 -4.27 -4.13
N LEU A 181 -20.93 -3.58 -5.25
CA LEU A 181 -21.90 -2.58 -5.72
C LEU A 181 -23.03 -3.21 -6.55
N MET A 182 -22.92 -4.49 -6.86
CA MET A 182 -23.92 -5.28 -7.59
C MET A 182 -24.02 -6.68 -7.01
N SER A 183 -25.24 -7.10 -6.69
CA SER A 183 -25.51 -8.48 -6.30
C SER A 183 -25.36 -9.44 -7.48
N MET A 184 -24.64 -10.53 -7.27
CA MET A 184 -24.46 -11.60 -8.25
C MET A 184 -24.96 -12.93 -7.71
N GLU A 185 -25.68 -13.68 -8.53
CA GLU A 185 -25.98 -15.10 -8.27
C GLU A 185 -24.71 -15.92 -8.56
N ARG A 186 -24.17 -16.55 -7.53
CA ARG A 186 -22.91 -17.31 -7.60
C ARG A 186 -23.13 -18.82 -7.79
N GLY A 187 -24.38 -19.26 -7.81
CA GLY A 187 -24.74 -20.67 -7.90
C GLY A 187 -24.55 -21.45 -6.57
N ILE A 188 -24.98 -22.70 -6.58
CA ILE A 188 -24.97 -23.56 -5.39
C ILE A 188 -23.58 -24.06 -4.97
N ARG A 189 -22.61 -23.99 -5.87
CA ARG A 189 -21.20 -24.38 -5.59
C ARG A 189 -20.32 -23.21 -5.23
N ALA A 190 -20.86 -21.99 -5.17
CA ALA A 190 -20.09 -20.83 -4.80
C ALA A 190 -19.73 -20.92 -3.31
N GLU A 191 -18.45 -21.05 -3.03
CA GLU A 191 -17.92 -20.87 -1.69
C GLU A 191 -17.72 -19.37 -1.46
N VAL A 192 -18.26 -18.86 -0.39
CA VAL A 192 -18.01 -17.49 0.05
C VAL A 192 -16.76 -17.52 0.92
N ASP A 193 -15.89 -16.54 0.78
CA ASP A 193 -14.74 -16.35 1.66
C ASP A 193 -15.20 -16.41 3.11
N LYS A 194 -14.68 -17.40 3.83
CA LYS A 194 -14.95 -17.54 5.25
C LYS A 194 -13.86 -16.84 6.02
N GLN A 195 -14.23 -15.86 6.79
CA GLN A 195 -13.29 -15.24 7.71
C GLN A 195 -12.81 -16.26 8.75
N THR A 196 -11.50 -16.40 8.85
CA THR A 196 -10.88 -17.17 9.93
C THR A 196 -11.20 -16.52 11.27
N GLY A 197 -11.60 -17.30 12.26
CA GLY A 197 -11.92 -16.80 13.60
C GLY A 197 -10.76 -16.00 14.20
N LEU A 198 -11.05 -14.85 14.79
CA LEU A 198 -10.04 -13.93 15.35
C LEU A 198 -9.08 -14.59 16.33
N SER A 199 -9.56 -15.54 17.14
CA SER A 199 -8.72 -16.29 18.07
C SER A 199 -7.71 -17.18 17.37
N THR A 200 -8.04 -17.72 16.20
CA THR A 200 -7.13 -18.53 15.38
C THR A 200 -6.07 -17.63 14.74
N LEU A 201 -6.45 -16.50 14.19
CA LEU A 201 -5.52 -15.50 13.65
C LEU A 201 -4.56 -15.00 14.72
N TYR A 202 -5.06 -14.68 15.91
CA TYR A 202 -4.22 -14.22 17.02
C TYR A 202 -3.19 -15.27 17.45
N ARG A 203 -3.59 -16.54 17.57
CA ARG A 203 -2.66 -17.63 17.94
C ARG A 203 -1.59 -17.89 16.90
N ASN A 204 -1.88 -17.62 15.64
CA ASN A 204 -0.97 -17.87 14.52
C ASN A 204 -0.39 -16.58 13.92
N LYS A 205 -0.47 -15.45 14.63
CA LYS A 205 -0.04 -14.15 14.14
C LYS A 205 1.39 -14.11 13.62
N GLU A 206 2.32 -14.76 14.34
CA GLU A 206 3.72 -14.83 13.95
C GLU A 206 3.89 -15.58 12.61
N MET A 207 3.16 -16.69 12.44
CA MET A 207 3.17 -17.43 11.19
C MET A 207 2.55 -16.64 10.03
N THR A 208 1.41 -15.98 10.26
CA THR A 208 0.62 -15.35 9.18
C THR A 208 1.10 -13.94 8.83
N GLN A 209 1.61 -13.18 9.79
CA GLN A 209 2.02 -11.78 9.59
C GLN A 209 3.54 -11.62 9.44
N GLU A 210 4.31 -12.47 10.10
CA GLU A 210 5.78 -12.39 10.13
C GLU A 210 6.45 -13.52 9.34
N LEU A 211 5.68 -14.47 8.78
CA LEU A 211 6.16 -15.70 8.15
C LEU A 211 7.17 -16.44 9.06
N MET A 212 6.86 -16.51 10.35
CA MET A 212 7.70 -17.21 11.32
C MET A 212 7.49 -18.72 11.23
N GLY A 213 8.50 -19.43 10.79
CA GLY A 213 8.56 -20.90 10.79
C GLY A 213 9.36 -21.45 11.96
N GLY A 214 9.91 -22.66 11.80
CA GLY A 214 10.69 -23.38 12.80
C GLY A 214 12.06 -23.79 12.31
N HIS A 215 13.01 -23.82 13.24
CA HIS A 215 14.33 -24.42 13.10
C HIS A 215 14.52 -25.45 14.19
N CYS A 216 14.83 -26.70 13.82
CA CYS A 216 15.06 -27.76 14.79
C CYS A 216 16.47 -27.66 15.38
N THR A 217 16.58 -27.46 16.69
CA THR A 217 17.87 -27.36 17.40
C THR A 217 18.64 -28.68 17.47
N ALA A 218 17.96 -29.81 17.26
CA ALA A 218 18.60 -31.13 17.27
C ALA A 218 19.28 -31.50 15.95
N CYS A 219 18.66 -31.16 14.81
CA CYS A 219 19.19 -31.58 13.49
C CYS A 219 19.37 -30.45 12.47
N GLY A 220 19.05 -29.21 12.83
CA GLY A 220 19.18 -28.06 11.94
C GLY A 220 18.10 -27.91 10.86
N THR A 221 17.12 -28.81 10.79
CA THR A 221 16.08 -28.75 9.75
C THR A 221 15.17 -27.54 9.95
N LYS A 222 15.03 -26.76 8.89
CA LYS A 222 14.09 -25.64 8.82
C LYS A 222 12.77 -26.10 8.27
N GLN A 223 11.67 -25.62 8.84
CA GLN A 223 10.31 -26.00 8.42
C GLN A 223 9.35 -24.84 8.52
N PHE A 224 8.41 -24.80 7.62
CA PHE A 224 7.28 -23.88 7.63
C PHE A 224 5.99 -24.64 7.31
N PRO A 225 4.93 -24.50 8.10
CA PRO A 225 4.86 -23.74 9.36
C PRO A 225 5.67 -24.40 10.51
N LYS A 226 5.89 -23.64 11.58
CA LYS A 226 6.46 -24.19 12.83
C LYS A 226 5.50 -25.20 13.43
N SER A 227 6.01 -26.37 13.78
CA SER A 227 5.24 -27.41 14.49
C SER A 227 6.00 -27.92 15.70
N ARG A 228 5.35 -28.73 16.54
CA ARG A 228 6.03 -29.32 17.71
C ARG A 228 6.97 -30.47 17.36
N ILE A 229 6.81 -31.05 16.18
CA ILE A 229 7.55 -32.23 15.72
C ILE A 229 8.44 -31.81 14.57
N CYS A 230 9.70 -32.24 14.59
CA CYS A 230 10.60 -32.04 13.47
C CYS A 230 10.11 -32.85 12.26
N VAL A 231 10.02 -32.20 11.09
CA VAL A 231 9.55 -32.84 9.84
C VAL A 231 10.60 -33.73 9.19
N ASN A 232 11.85 -33.70 9.67
CA ASN A 232 12.90 -34.59 9.18
C ASN A 232 12.63 -36.01 9.69
N PRO A 233 12.39 -36.99 8.77
CA PRO A 233 12.07 -38.36 9.16
C PRO A 233 13.18 -39.03 10.00
N GLU A 234 14.44 -38.64 9.81
CA GLU A 234 15.59 -39.18 10.53
C GLU A 234 15.76 -38.55 11.92
N CYS A 235 15.05 -37.46 12.22
CA CYS A 235 15.10 -36.79 13.51
C CYS A 235 13.83 -37.03 14.34
N GLY A 236 12.69 -36.57 13.86
CA GLY A 236 11.38 -36.75 14.52
C GLY A 236 11.27 -36.19 15.96
N GLU A 237 12.27 -35.45 16.41
CA GLU A 237 12.32 -34.90 17.78
C GLU A 237 11.17 -33.94 18.05
N THR A 238 10.72 -33.95 19.30
CA THR A 238 9.60 -33.10 19.74
C THR A 238 10.05 -31.96 20.64
N GLY A 239 9.46 -30.80 20.47
CA GLY A 239 9.74 -29.63 21.30
C GLY A 239 11.09 -28.95 21.04
N THR A 240 11.74 -29.28 19.94
CA THR A 240 13.06 -28.77 19.55
C THR A 240 12.99 -27.61 18.54
N GLN A 241 11.80 -27.06 18.30
CA GLN A 241 11.61 -26.02 17.28
C GLN A 241 11.73 -24.62 17.88
N GLU A 242 12.74 -23.87 17.46
CA GLU A 242 12.89 -22.44 17.69
C GLU A 242 12.29 -21.62 16.52
N GLY A 243 12.00 -20.34 16.75
CA GLY A 243 11.48 -19.44 15.71
C GLY A 243 12.54 -19.17 14.65
N GLU A 244 12.16 -19.28 13.37
CA GLU A 244 13.00 -18.98 12.21
C GLU A 244 12.22 -18.07 11.24
N PRO A 245 12.70 -16.85 10.96
CA PRO A 245 12.04 -15.96 10.01
C PRO A 245 12.22 -16.43 8.57
N PHE A 246 11.14 -16.41 7.80
CA PHE A 246 11.12 -16.81 6.39
C PHE A 246 10.82 -15.65 5.43
N ALA A 247 10.41 -14.48 5.93
CA ALA A 247 9.98 -13.35 5.11
C ALA A 247 11.05 -12.89 4.10
N ASP A 248 12.32 -12.90 4.50
CA ASP A 248 13.43 -12.43 3.66
C ASP A 248 14.19 -13.56 2.96
N LYS A 249 13.69 -14.81 3.06
CA LYS A 249 14.36 -15.93 2.39
C LYS A 249 13.95 -16.01 0.93
N PRO A 250 14.91 -16.20 0.01
CA PRO A 250 14.60 -16.54 -1.36
C PRO A 250 13.76 -17.83 -1.42
N ALA A 251 12.83 -17.87 -2.37
CA ALA A 251 11.95 -19.01 -2.52
C ALA A 251 11.66 -19.28 -4.00
N GLN A 252 11.35 -20.53 -4.32
CA GLN A 252 10.98 -20.97 -5.65
C GLN A 252 9.59 -21.59 -5.65
N LEU A 253 8.84 -21.33 -6.72
CA LEU A 253 7.58 -22.00 -7.00
C LEU A 253 7.89 -23.40 -7.59
N ASN A 254 7.71 -24.45 -6.79
CA ASN A 254 8.00 -25.82 -7.19
C ASN A 254 6.92 -26.42 -8.09
N SER A 255 5.67 -26.10 -7.81
CA SER A 255 4.53 -26.56 -8.60
C SER A 255 3.37 -25.56 -8.45
N PHE A 256 2.53 -25.52 -9.47
CA PHE A 256 1.29 -24.74 -9.41
C PHE A 256 0.18 -25.44 -10.17
N THR A 257 -1.04 -25.05 -9.89
CA THR A 257 -2.23 -25.47 -10.64
C THR A 257 -3.14 -24.28 -10.90
N ALA A 258 -3.97 -24.45 -11.94
CA ALA A 258 -5.00 -23.49 -12.32
C ALA A 258 -6.35 -24.20 -12.25
N ASP A 259 -7.04 -24.09 -11.12
CA ASP A 259 -8.30 -24.77 -10.89
C ASP A 259 -9.47 -23.95 -11.45
N ARG A 260 -10.28 -24.61 -12.30
CA ARG A 260 -11.49 -24.04 -12.89
C ARG A 260 -12.77 -24.61 -12.30
N LEU A 261 -12.67 -25.59 -11.39
CA LEU A 261 -13.81 -26.22 -10.73
C LEU A 261 -14.20 -25.49 -9.45
N ILE A 262 -13.22 -24.91 -8.75
CA ILE A 262 -13.46 -24.08 -7.57
C ILE A 262 -14.03 -22.76 -8.04
N TYR A 263 -15.03 -22.24 -7.31
CA TYR A 263 -15.52 -20.91 -7.56
C TYR A 263 -14.40 -19.88 -7.38
N SER A 264 -14.24 -19.03 -8.39
CA SER A 264 -13.38 -17.84 -8.33
C SER A 264 -14.07 -16.67 -9.03
N PRO A 265 -14.05 -15.47 -8.47
CA PRO A 265 -14.54 -14.27 -9.17
C PRO A 265 -13.79 -14.01 -10.48
N ASP A 266 -12.54 -14.45 -10.56
CA ASP A 266 -11.66 -14.35 -11.73
C ASP A 266 -10.99 -15.70 -12.04
N PRO A 267 -11.70 -16.67 -12.63
CA PRO A 267 -11.16 -17.99 -12.91
C PRO A 267 -10.03 -17.96 -13.97
N PRO A 268 -9.05 -18.87 -13.88
CA PRO A 268 -8.96 -19.94 -12.88
C PRO A 268 -8.42 -19.44 -11.53
N MET A 269 -8.69 -20.20 -10.47
CA MET A 269 -8.00 -20.02 -9.20
C MET A 269 -6.62 -20.65 -9.27
N TYR A 270 -5.59 -19.86 -9.03
CA TYR A 270 -4.20 -20.34 -9.03
C TYR A 270 -3.77 -20.63 -7.60
N PHE A 271 -3.12 -21.76 -7.40
CA PHE A 271 -2.40 -22.01 -6.16
C PHE A 271 -1.17 -22.88 -6.42
N GLY A 272 -0.18 -22.73 -5.55
CA GLY A 272 1.09 -23.40 -5.77
C GLY A 272 1.86 -23.69 -4.49
N MET A 273 2.86 -24.54 -4.65
CA MET A 273 3.79 -24.91 -3.60
C MET A 273 5.07 -24.09 -3.74
N VAL A 274 5.31 -23.24 -2.78
CA VAL A 274 6.53 -22.43 -2.63
C VAL A 274 7.50 -23.17 -1.72
N GLN A 275 8.75 -23.29 -2.13
CA GLN A 275 9.84 -23.84 -1.33
C GLN A 275 10.86 -22.75 -1.00
N PHE A 276 11.13 -22.54 0.28
CA PHE A 276 12.15 -21.62 0.73
C PHE A 276 13.55 -22.22 0.64
N GLU A 277 14.53 -21.37 0.37
CA GLU A 277 15.93 -21.76 0.43
C GLU A 277 16.32 -22.20 1.85
N GLY A 278 17.01 -23.34 1.93
CA GLY A 278 17.40 -23.94 3.20
C GLY A 278 16.29 -24.76 3.88
N GLY A 279 15.11 -24.90 3.29
CA GLY A 279 14.00 -25.73 3.80
C GLY A 279 12.75 -24.92 4.14
N GLY A 280 11.66 -25.64 4.40
CA GLY A 280 10.33 -25.05 4.60
C GLY A 280 9.53 -24.93 3.30
N ARG A 281 8.21 -25.15 3.39
CA ARG A 281 7.28 -25.07 2.26
C ARG A 281 6.02 -24.31 2.66
N LEU A 282 5.49 -23.54 1.73
CA LEU A 282 4.23 -22.82 1.86
C LEU A 282 3.35 -23.13 0.65
N MET A 283 2.10 -23.51 0.90
CA MET A 283 1.08 -23.49 -0.15
C MET A 283 0.39 -22.11 -0.09
N SER A 284 0.30 -21.45 -1.24
CA SER A 284 -0.33 -20.13 -1.39
C SER A 284 -1.12 -20.07 -2.68
N ASP A 285 -2.15 -19.26 -2.69
CA ASP A 285 -2.97 -18.80 -3.79
C ASP A 285 -2.57 -17.39 -4.23
#